data_0e660ded7a5d91eeae2b2bf0bd140cb8
#
_entry.id   0e660ded7a5d91eeae2b2bf0bd140cb8
#
_cell.length_a   1.000
_cell.length_b   1.000
_cell.length_c   1.000
_cell.angle_alpha   90.00
_cell.angle_beta   90.00
_cell.angle_gamma   90.00
#
_symmetry.space_group_name_H-M   'P 1'
#
loop_
_entity.id
_entity.type
_entity.pdbx_description
1 polymer ?
#
loop_
_entity_poly.entity_id
_entity_poly.type
_entity_poly.pdbx_seq_one_letter_code
_entity_poly.pdbx_strand_id
1 'polypeptide(L)'
;MNITLYGIPNCDTVKKARAWLDERGVAHAFHDYKKQGVPQAEMRGWMKLHGWEKLLNRRGPTWRKLDPAQQPSVTDAASALAVMNEQSSVIKRPVLVRGPDLDPGRQDN
;
A
#
# COMPACT_ATOMS: atom_id res chain seq x y z
N MET A 1 -2.83 -20.32 3.34
CA MET A 1 -2.57 -19.14 2.49
C MET A 1 -2.46 -17.91 3.37
N ASN A 2 -1.40 -17.16 3.22
CA ASN A 2 -1.15 -15.98 4.04
C ASN A 2 -1.73 -14.74 3.40
N ILE A 3 -2.47 -13.99 4.17
CA ILE A 3 -3.04 -12.73 3.71
C ILE A 3 -2.47 -11.61 4.58
N THR A 4 -1.95 -10.59 3.94
CA THR A 4 -1.48 -9.39 4.62
C THR A 4 -2.21 -8.18 4.05
N LEU A 5 -2.79 -7.40 4.92
CA LEU A 5 -3.46 -6.17 4.56
C LEU A 5 -2.54 -5.01 4.93
N TYR A 6 -2.21 -4.19 3.97
CA TYR A 6 -1.31 -3.05 4.16
C TYR A 6 -2.13 -1.76 4.17
N GLY A 7 -1.87 -0.91 5.11
CA GLY A 7 -2.59 0.36 5.17
C GLY A 7 -2.27 1.16 6.42
N ILE A 8 -3.22 2.03 6.76
CA ILE A 8 -3.14 2.87 7.94
C ILE A 8 -4.37 2.54 8.78
N PRO A 9 -4.24 2.32 10.10
CA PRO A 9 -5.39 1.88 10.91
C PRO A 9 -6.52 2.91 10.96
N ASN A 10 -6.19 4.18 10.80
CA ASN A 10 -7.14 5.26 10.91
C ASN A 10 -7.80 5.63 9.58
N CYS A 11 -8.01 4.66 8.72
CA CYS A 11 -8.61 4.83 7.39
C CYS A 11 -9.88 3.98 7.32
N ASP A 12 -11.01 4.61 6.97
CA ASP A 12 -12.30 3.92 6.92
C ASP A 12 -12.29 2.74 5.95
N THR A 13 -11.66 2.90 4.79
CA THR A 13 -11.56 1.82 3.80
C THR A 13 -10.79 0.63 4.37
N VAL A 14 -9.73 0.89 5.10
CA VAL A 14 -8.93 -0.16 5.75
C VAL A 14 -9.74 -0.83 6.85
N LYS A 15 -10.45 -0.06 7.66
CA LYS A 15 -11.31 -0.60 8.71
C LYS A 15 -12.39 -1.52 8.13
N LYS A 16 -13.00 -1.11 7.04
CA LYS A 16 -14.02 -1.92 6.36
C LYS A 16 -13.43 -3.21 5.80
N ALA A 17 -12.24 -3.13 5.22
CA ALA A 17 -11.57 -4.32 4.69
C ALA A 17 -11.24 -5.33 5.79
N ARG A 18 -10.75 -4.85 6.93
CA ARG A 18 -10.44 -5.70 8.06
C ARG A 18 -11.71 -6.36 8.62
N ALA A 19 -12.78 -5.59 8.77
CA ALA A 19 -14.06 -6.11 9.25
C ALA A 19 -14.60 -7.17 8.30
N TRP A 20 -14.48 -6.95 7.00
CA TRP A 20 -14.91 -7.89 5.97
C TRP A 20 -14.19 -9.23 6.11
N LEU A 21 -12.87 -9.18 6.33
CA LEU A 21 -12.06 -10.39 6.51
C LEU A 21 -12.42 -11.10 7.81
N ASP A 22 -12.62 -10.35 8.89
CA ASP A 22 -12.97 -10.90 10.19
C ASP A 22 -14.33 -11.59 10.17
N GLU A 23 -15.31 -10.97 9.52
CA GLU A 23 -16.66 -11.54 9.40
C GLU A 23 -16.66 -12.88 8.68
N ARG A 24 -15.73 -13.06 7.77
CA ARG A 24 -15.63 -14.30 6.98
C ARG A 24 -14.67 -15.29 7.59
N GLY A 25 -14.13 -14.99 8.77
CA GLY A 25 -13.21 -15.88 9.45
C GLY A 25 -11.88 -16.06 8.72
N VAL A 26 -11.49 -15.06 7.94
CA VAL A 26 -10.23 -15.10 7.19
C VAL A 26 -9.11 -14.54 8.04
N ALA A 27 -8.19 -15.40 8.45
CA ALA A 27 -7.03 -14.97 9.21
C ALA A 27 -6.12 -14.12 8.32
N HIS A 28 -5.63 -13.02 8.87
CA HIS A 28 -4.78 -12.11 8.12
C HIS A 28 -3.87 -11.33 9.06
N ALA A 29 -2.77 -10.82 8.51
CA ALA A 29 -1.89 -9.90 9.21
C ALA A 29 -2.19 -8.48 8.74
N PHE A 30 -1.95 -7.51 9.59
CA PHE A 30 -2.09 -6.09 9.24
C PHE A 30 -0.74 -5.42 9.32
N HIS A 31 -0.31 -4.82 8.21
CA HIS A 31 0.92 -4.03 8.16
C HIS A 31 0.54 -2.55 8.19
N ASP A 32 0.91 -1.88 9.25
CA ASP A 32 0.61 -0.46 9.47
C ASP A 32 1.78 0.38 8.96
N TYR A 33 1.56 1.12 7.89
CA TYR A 33 2.60 1.97 7.29
C TYR A 33 3.15 3.01 8.26
N LYS A 34 2.33 3.52 9.15
CA LYS A 34 2.75 4.55 10.10
C LYS A 34 3.62 3.98 11.20
N LYS A 35 3.34 2.76 11.61
CA LYS A 35 4.03 2.11 12.72
C LYS A 35 5.24 1.31 12.26
N GLN A 36 5.10 0.60 11.16
CA GLN A 36 6.12 -0.32 10.65
C GLN A 36 6.88 0.22 9.45
N GLY A 37 6.43 1.35 8.90
CA GLY A 37 7.05 1.96 7.75
C GLY A 37 6.53 1.40 6.44
N VAL A 38 6.91 2.04 5.36
CA VAL A 38 6.53 1.62 4.01
C VAL A 38 7.50 0.52 3.57
N PRO A 39 6.99 -0.67 3.20
CA PRO A 39 7.86 -1.78 2.83
C PRO A 39 8.44 -1.55 1.44
N GLN A 40 9.71 -1.16 1.38
CA GLN A 40 10.37 -0.72 0.15
C GLN A 40 10.41 -1.79 -0.94
N ALA A 41 10.84 -2.99 -0.57
CA ALA A 41 10.96 -4.09 -1.53
C ALA A 41 9.60 -4.49 -2.09
N GLU A 42 8.62 -4.64 -1.21
CA GLU A 42 7.25 -4.99 -1.60
C GLU A 42 6.63 -3.91 -2.48
N MET A 43 6.82 -2.65 -2.09
CA MET A 43 6.28 -1.52 -2.85
C MET A 43 6.85 -1.48 -4.26
N ARG A 44 8.15 -1.70 -4.41
CA ARG A 44 8.77 -1.75 -5.74
C ARG A 44 8.21 -2.89 -6.58
N GLY A 45 7.97 -4.04 -5.96
CA GLY A 45 7.36 -5.18 -6.63
C GLY A 45 5.96 -4.87 -7.12
N TRP A 46 5.16 -4.24 -6.28
CA TRP A 46 3.79 -3.85 -6.65
C TRP A 46 3.79 -2.81 -7.76
N MET A 47 4.70 -1.85 -7.71
CA MET A 47 4.84 -0.84 -8.76
C MET A 47 5.23 -1.46 -10.10
N LYS A 48 6.10 -2.45 -10.06
CA LYS A 48 6.52 -3.16 -11.26
C LYS A 48 5.39 -3.97 -11.86
N LEU A 49 4.57 -4.56 -11.00
CA LEU A 49 3.46 -5.42 -11.43
C LEU A 49 2.24 -4.64 -11.93
N HIS A 50 1.89 -3.57 -11.24
CA HIS A 50 0.65 -2.82 -11.49
C HIS A 50 0.87 -1.42 -12.04
N GLY A 51 2.08 -0.91 -11.97
CA GLY A 51 2.38 0.48 -12.29
C GLY A 51 2.31 1.36 -11.05
N TRP A 52 3.24 2.30 -10.93
CA TRP A 52 3.31 3.16 -9.76
C TRP A 52 2.06 4.05 -9.62
N GLU A 53 1.46 4.41 -10.74
CA GLU A 53 0.30 5.29 -10.75
C GLU A 53 -0.91 4.68 -10.05
N LYS A 54 -1.05 3.36 -10.13
CA LYS A 54 -2.17 2.67 -9.50
C LYS A 54 -2.04 2.60 -7.98
N LEU A 55 -0.84 2.76 -7.48
CA LEU A 55 -0.59 2.73 -6.03
C LEU A 55 -0.67 4.10 -5.39
N LEU A 56 -0.76 5.15 -6.20
CA LEU A 56 -0.77 6.53 -5.73
C LEU A 56 -2.19 7.08 -5.73
N ASN A 57 -2.63 7.58 -4.59
CA ASN A 57 -3.96 8.18 -4.46
C ASN A 57 -3.87 9.69 -4.73
N ARG A 58 -4.09 10.09 -5.96
CA ARG A 58 -4.05 11.50 -6.36
C ARG A 58 -5.33 12.26 -6.03
N ARG A 59 -6.37 11.55 -5.61
CA ARG A 59 -7.67 12.15 -5.28
C ARG A 59 -7.80 12.44 -3.81
N GLY A 60 -6.90 11.91 -3.00
CA GLY A 60 -6.97 12.08 -1.56
C GLY A 60 -6.50 13.43 -1.08
N PRO A 61 -6.85 13.79 0.16
CA PRO A 61 -6.49 15.10 0.71
C PRO A 61 -4.98 15.26 0.89
N THR A 62 -4.25 14.19 1.18
CA THR A 62 -2.80 14.28 1.37
C THR A 62 -2.11 14.70 0.08
N TRP A 63 -2.49 14.10 -1.04
CA TRP A 63 -1.94 14.49 -2.34
C TRP A 63 -2.21 15.96 -2.65
N ARG A 64 -3.45 16.39 -2.41
CA ARG A 64 -3.86 17.77 -2.70
C ARG A 64 -3.13 18.79 -1.83
N LYS A 65 -2.70 18.39 -0.64
CA LYS A 65 -2.00 19.26 0.28
C LYS A 65 -0.50 19.25 0.08
N LEU A 66 0.01 18.46 -0.83
CA LEU A 66 1.43 18.48 -1.14
C LEU A 66 1.83 19.82 -1.71
N ASP A 67 3.06 20.21 -1.43
CA ASP A 67 3.67 21.40 -1.98
C ASP A 67 3.48 21.40 -3.50
N PRO A 68 3.12 22.55 -4.12
CA PRO A 68 2.98 22.60 -5.58
C PRO A 68 4.19 22.09 -6.35
N ALA A 69 5.38 22.16 -5.75
CA ALA A 69 6.59 21.63 -6.37
C ALA A 69 6.67 20.10 -6.30
N GLN A 70 6.04 19.48 -5.29
CA GLN A 70 6.12 18.04 -5.10
C GLN A 70 5.28 17.25 -6.08
N GLN A 71 4.06 17.73 -6.36
CA GLN A 71 3.16 17.02 -7.27
C GLN A 71 3.77 16.82 -8.66
N PRO A 72 4.27 17.87 -9.32
CA PRO A 72 4.88 17.70 -10.64
C PRO A 72 6.19 16.91 -10.62
N SER A 73 6.83 16.79 -9.45
CA SER A 73 8.08 16.03 -9.35
C SER A 73 7.87 14.52 -9.39
N VAL A 74 6.63 14.07 -9.20
CA VAL A 74 6.30 12.63 -9.22
C VAL A 74 6.05 12.21 -10.65
N THR A 75 7.07 11.71 -11.31
CA THR A 75 7.05 11.36 -12.73
C THR A 75 7.36 9.89 -13.02
N ASP A 76 7.84 9.16 -12.01
CA ASP A 76 8.20 7.75 -12.18
C ASP A 76 8.07 7.02 -10.84
N ALA A 77 8.40 5.72 -10.86
CA ALA A 77 8.28 4.89 -9.67
C ALA A 77 9.19 5.37 -8.54
N ALA A 78 10.41 5.79 -8.85
CA ALA A 78 11.36 6.24 -7.83
C ALA A 78 10.87 7.50 -7.11
N SER A 79 10.39 8.49 -7.85
CA SER A 79 9.86 9.72 -7.27
C SER A 79 8.56 9.47 -6.52
N ALA A 80 7.72 8.56 -7.02
CA ALA A 80 6.49 8.17 -6.33
C ALA A 80 6.82 7.51 -4.99
N LEU A 81 7.80 6.62 -4.97
CA LEU A 81 8.21 5.94 -3.75
C LEU A 81 8.76 6.92 -2.71
N ALA A 82 9.52 7.92 -3.15
CA ALA A 82 10.05 8.95 -2.25
C ALA A 82 8.91 9.71 -1.54
N VAL A 83 7.88 10.09 -2.28
CA VAL A 83 6.72 10.77 -1.70
C VAL A 83 5.95 9.84 -0.76
N MET A 84 5.80 8.58 -1.14
CA MET A 84 5.13 7.59 -0.29
C MET A 84 5.85 7.39 1.04
N ASN A 85 7.18 7.43 1.03
CA ASN A 85 7.98 7.31 2.25
C ASN A 85 7.79 8.51 3.19
N GLU A 86 7.66 9.69 2.63
CA GLU A 86 7.43 10.90 3.42
C GLU A 86 5.99 11.00 3.89
N GLN A 87 5.05 10.64 3.02
CA GLN A 87 3.62 10.81 3.26
C GLN A 87 2.90 9.52 2.90
N SER A 88 2.91 8.55 3.81
CA SER A 88 2.30 7.25 3.56
C SER A 88 0.81 7.34 3.23
N SER A 89 0.16 8.44 3.60
CA SER A 89 -1.26 8.64 3.29
C SER A 89 -1.53 8.84 1.80
N VAL A 90 -0.50 9.07 0.96
CA VAL A 90 -0.72 9.14 -0.49
C VAL A 90 -0.79 7.76 -1.14
N ILE A 91 -0.46 6.70 -0.41
CA ILE A 91 -0.55 5.34 -0.94
C ILE A 91 -2.02 4.93 -0.96
N LYS A 92 -2.47 4.37 -2.08
CA LYS A 92 -3.82 3.80 -2.17
C LYS A 92 -3.98 2.69 -1.14
N ARG A 93 -5.06 2.71 -0.41
CA ARG A 93 -5.33 1.80 0.69
C ARG A 93 -6.70 1.17 0.55
N PRO A 94 -6.87 -0.04 0.97
CA PRO A 94 -5.82 -0.97 1.44
C PRO A 94 -5.12 -1.66 0.29
N VAL A 95 -3.94 -2.21 0.53
CA VAL A 95 -3.30 -3.14 -0.38
C VAL A 95 -3.41 -4.52 0.25
N LEU A 96 -4.07 -5.42 -0.45
CA LEU A 96 -4.28 -6.78 0.02
C LEU A 96 -3.35 -7.72 -0.73
N VAL A 97 -2.48 -8.40 -0.01
CA VAL A 97 -1.57 -9.37 -0.59
C VAL A 97 -1.95 -10.76 -0.11
N ARG A 98 -2.30 -11.63 -1.05
CA ARG A 98 -2.48 -13.05 -0.80
C ARG A 98 -1.15 -13.70 -1.13
N GLY A 99 -0.35 -13.90 -0.11
CA GLY A 99 0.97 -14.43 -0.30
C GLY A 99 0.95 -15.89 -0.67
N PRO A 100 1.96 -16.32 -1.42
CA PRO A 100 2.26 -17.73 -1.46
C PRO A 100 2.73 -18.07 -0.05
N ASP A 101 2.37 -19.17 0.38
CA ASP A 101 2.88 -19.59 1.67
C ASP A 101 4.34 -19.79 1.51
N LEU A 102 4.73 -19.14 1.29
CA LEU A 102 5.75 -19.04 0.69
C LEU A 102 6.32 -19.81 0.11
N ASP A 103 6.10 -20.06 -0.25
CA ASP A 103 6.59 -20.77 -1.05
C ASP A 103 7.42 -20.13 -1.61
N PRO A 104 8.19 -20.09 -1.27
CA PRO A 104 8.94 -19.26 -1.88
C PRO A 104 9.16 -19.77 -3.10
N GLY A 105 8.75 -19.96 -3.37
CA GLY A 105 8.78 -20.22 -4.49
C GLY A 105 7.71 -20.01 -5.11
N ARG A 106 7.38 -19.84 -4.97
CA ARG A 106 6.46 -19.56 -5.56
C ARG A 106 6.09 -18.39 -5.79
N GLN A 107 6.62 -18.18 -5.98
CA GLN A 107 5.94 -17.46 -6.13
C GLN A 107 5.31 -16.91 -6.61
N ASP A 108 5.36 -17.15 -6.84
CA ASP A 108 4.54 -17.00 -7.21
C ASP A 108 4.20 -16.67 -7.52
N ASN A 109 4.63 -16.96 -7.60
CA ASN A 109 4.17 -17.14 -7.91
C ASN A 109 3.89 -16.93 -8.21
#